data_94c93a078777fefad7f386fb410b0e3a
#
_entry.id   94c93a078777fefad7f386fb410b0e3a
#
_cell.length_a   1.000
_cell.length_b   1.000
_cell.length_c   1.000
_cell.angle_alpha   90.00
_cell.angle_beta   90.00
_cell.angle_gamma   90.00
#
_symmetry.space_group_name_H-M   'P 1'
#
loop_
_entity.id
_entity.type
_entity.pdbx_description
1 polymer ?
#
loop_
_entity_poly.entity_id
_entity_poly.type
_entity_poly.pdbx_seq_one_letter_code
_entity_poly.pdbx_strand_id
1 'polypeptide(L)'
;LTKKGAPPFEGVYDIREGIKRAEKGFSLMPGQLLRIATMLRCARKFKEYVGHKEGEESYKVIEDICEGIVPLKTLEDSIFNAIVSEEEISDRASSALYNTRRALKDKNASVRDKVNSLMRSYAPYLQESIYTIRGERYVLPVKAEHKGSVPGLVHDQSSSGATLFIEPMSLVNLNNEIKELMLKEKAEIERILQELSGKIYDSIIAVRNNASTIWELD
;
A
#
# COMPACT_ATOMS: atom_id res chain seq x y z
N LEU A 1 -0.97 -23.04 32.73
CA LEU A 1 -0.55 -21.88 31.91
C LEU A 1 0.65 -21.13 32.52
N THR A 2 0.76 -21.05 33.84
CA THR A 2 1.84 -20.31 34.54
C THR A 2 3.26 -20.86 34.29
N LYS A 3 3.43 -22.10 33.88
CA LYS A 3 4.75 -22.70 33.61
C LYS A 3 5.28 -22.46 32.19
N LYS A 4 4.39 -22.22 31.21
CA LYS A 4 4.75 -21.97 29.80
C LYS A 4 4.80 -20.46 29.41
N GLY A 5 4.58 -19.55 30.36
CA GLY A 5 4.44 -18.12 30.11
C GLY A 5 3.04 -17.73 29.64
N ALA A 6 2.84 -16.45 29.28
CA ALA A 6 1.58 -15.97 28.77
C ALA A 6 1.24 -16.56 27.41
N PRO A 7 -0.01 -16.98 27.15
CA PRO A 7 -0.44 -17.43 25.83
C PRO A 7 -0.37 -16.29 24.81
N PRO A 8 -0.08 -16.59 23.52
CA PRO A 8 0.20 -15.59 22.49
C PRO A 8 -1.08 -15.02 21.88
N PHE A 9 -1.88 -14.26 22.65
CA PHE A 9 -3.08 -13.56 22.14
C PHE A 9 -2.78 -12.22 21.46
N GLU A 10 -1.52 -11.90 21.20
CA GLU A 10 -1.19 -10.72 20.43
C GLU A 10 -1.71 -10.82 19.00
N GLY A 11 -2.61 -9.92 18.63
CA GLY A 11 -3.14 -9.83 17.26
C GLY A 11 -4.44 -10.57 17.01
N VAL A 12 -5.26 -10.76 18.05
CA VAL A 12 -6.64 -11.20 17.89
C VAL A 12 -7.46 -10.02 17.36
N TYR A 13 -8.00 -10.17 16.14
CA TYR A 13 -8.80 -9.16 15.44
C TYR A 13 -10.12 -9.75 14.97
N ASP A 14 -11.13 -8.89 14.86
CA ASP A 14 -12.33 -9.24 14.12
C ASP A 14 -12.05 -9.16 12.62
N ILE A 15 -11.93 -10.31 11.97
CA ILE A 15 -11.65 -10.43 10.54
C ILE A 15 -12.86 -10.92 9.73
N ARG A 16 -14.06 -10.98 10.34
CA ARG A 16 -15.28 -11.51 9.69
C ARG A 16 -15.66 -10.76 8.42
N GLU A 17 -15.50 -9.44 8.41
CA GLU A 17 -15.76 -8.63 7.21
C GLU A 17 -14.77 -8.96 6.08
N GLY A 18 -13.47 -9.06 6.40
CA GLY A 18 -12.43 -9.45 5.44
C GLY A 18 -12.70 -10.83 4.83
N ILE A 19 -13.04 -11.81 5.64
CA ILE A 19 -13.42 -13.14 5.20
C ILE A 19 -14.61 -13.07 4.21
N LYS A 20 -15.71 -12.38 4.59
CA LYS A 20 -16.90 -12.23 3.75
C LYS A 20 -16.62 -11.57 2.40
N ARG A 21 -15.72 -10.57 2.39
CA ARG A 21 -15.31 -9.91 1.15
C ARG A 21 -14.47 -10.82 0.26
N ALA A 22 -13.51 -11.54 0.85
CA ALA A 22 -12.69 -12.52 0.13
C ALA A 22 -13.55 -13.64 -0.49
N GLU A 23 -14.54 -14.17 0.24
CA GLU A 23 -15.47 -15.18 -0.26
C GLU A 23 -16.28 -14.74 -1.47
N LYS A 24 -16.57 -13.45 -1.57
CA LYS A 24 -17.26 -12.85 -2.71
C LYS A 24 -16.31 -12.49 -3.87
N GLY A 25 -15.01 -12.80 -3.75
CA GLY A 25 -14.00 -12.50 -4.76
C GLY A 25 -13.58 -11.04 -4.81
N PHE A 26 -13.91 -10.23 -3.79
CA PHE A 26 -13.46 -8.84 -3.72
C PHE A 26 -12.01 -8.74 -3.27
N SER A 27 -11.29 -7.81 -3.86
CA SER A 27 -9.97 -7.41 -3.38
C SER A 27 -10.08 -6.80 -1.98
N LEU A 28 -9.17 -7.21 -1.08
CA LEU A 28 -9.08 -6.71 0.27
C LEU A 28 -8.14 -5.51 0.34
N MET A 29 -8.44 -4.59 1.25
CA MET A 29 -7.57 -3.46 1.56
C MET A 29 -6.33 -3.94 2.34
N PRO A 30 -5.20 -3.20 2.29
CA PRO A 30 -3.97 -3.58 3.00
C PRO A 30 -4.19 -3.86 4.48
N GLY A 31 -4.97 -3.03 5.19
CA GLY A 31 -5.29 -3.23 6.60
C GLY A 31 -6.07 -4.51 6.87
N GLN A 32 -7.01 -4.90 5.98
CA GLN A 32 -7.75 -6.17 6.10
C GLN A 32 -6.82 -7.37 5.93
N LEU A 33 -5.91 -7.31 4.94
CA LEU A 33 -4.90 -8.33 4.70
C LEU A 33 -3.96 -8.51 5.89
N LEU A 34 -3.46 -7.39 6.45
CA LEU A 34 -2.59 -7.41 7.63
C LEU A 34 -3.29 -8.02 8.86
N ARG A 35 -4.56 -7.67 9.11
CA ARG A 35 -5.33 -8.22 10.24
C ARG A 35 -5.52 -9.73 10.07
N ILE A 36 -5.83 -10.20 8.87
CA ILE A 36 -5.94 -11.64 8.58
C ILE A 36 -4.56 -12.32 8.81
N ALA A 37 -3.49 -11.79 8.26
CA ALA A 37 -2.16 -12.37 8.43
C ALA A 37 -1.71 -12.41 9.91
N THR A 38 -2.05 -11.36 10.68
CA THR A 38 -1.75 -11.30 12.11
C THR A 38 -2.55 -12.34 12.89
N MET A 39 -3.83 -12.53 12.55
CA MET A 39 -4.68 -13.57 13.13
C MET A 39 -4.15 -14.98 12.81
N LEU A 40 -3.72 -15.23 11.56
CA LEU A 40 -3.11 -16.50 11.16
C LEU A 40 -1.81 -16.77 11.91
N ARG A 41 -0.98 -15.75 12.09
CA ARG A 41 0.24 -15.82 12.91
C ARG A 41 -0.08 -16.13 14.36
N CYS A 42 -1.09 -15.52 14.94
CA CYS A 42 -1.58 -15.81 16.28
C CYS A 42 -1.99 -17.29 16.40
N ALA A 43 -2.82 -17.78 15.49
CA ALA A 43 -3.27 -19.17 15.48
C ALA A 43 -2.10 -20.16 15.39
N ARG A 44 -1.13 -19.92 14.49
CA ARG A 44 0.06 -20.77 14.36
C ARG A 44 0.90 -20.76 15.63
N LYS A 45 1.16 -19.56 16.21
CA LYS A 45 1.89 -19.45 17.48
C LYS A 45 1.16 -20.16 18.63
N PHE A 46 -0.16 -20.11 18.63
CA PHE A 46 -0.95 -20.81 19.63
C PHE A 46 -0.83 -22.32 19.53
N LYS A 47 -0.90 -22.86 18.30
CA LYS A 47 -0.64 -24.28 18.04
C LYS A 47 0.76 -24.72 18.48
N GLU A 48 1.79 -23.89 18.20
CA GLU A 48 3.16 -24.13 18.64
C GLU A 48 3.30 -24.07 20.18
N TYR A 49 2.57 -23.13 20.84
CA TYR A 49 2.58 -22.96 22.30
C TYR A 49 1.98 -24.17 23.04
N VAL A 50 0.85 -24.73 22.54
CA VAL A 50 0.22 -25.90 23.18
C VAL A 50 0.88 -27.22 22.78
N GLY A 51 1.66 -27.22 21.70
CA GLY A 51 2.37 -28.41 21.22
C GLY A 51 3.22 -29.04 22.32
N HIS A 52 3.13 -30.37 22.41
CA HIS A 52 3.75 -31.16 23.50
C HIS A 52 5.24 -31.33 23.28
N LYS A 53 6.05 -31.08 24.35
CA LYS A 53 7.40 -31.57 24.44
C LYS A 53 7.41 -32.67 25.50
N GLU A 54 8.17 -33.77 25.28
CA GLU A 54 8.32 -34.86 26.22
C GLU A 54 8.64 -34.34 27.64
N GLY A 55 7.82 -34.71 28.64
CA GLY A 55 7.99 -34.33 30.04
C GLY A 55 7.22 -33.07 30.49
N GLU A 56 6.41 -32.44 29.62
CA GLU A 56 5.54 -31.28 29.95
C GLU A 56 4.11 -31.75 30.30
N GLU A 57 3.40 -30.93 31.15
CA GLU A 57 1.98 -31.16 31.44
C GLU A 57 1.14 -30.92 30.19
N SER A 58 0.27 -31.89 29.87
CA SER A 58 -0.69 -31.80 28.75
C SER A 58 -1.92 -31.05 29.15
N TYR A 59 -2.33 -30.08 28.31
CA TYR A 59 -3.62 -29.36 28.41
C TYR A 59 -4.59 -29.92 27.37
N LYS A 60 -4.98 -31.20 27.54
CA LYS A 60 -5.77 -31.96 26.57
C LYS A 60 -6.89 -31.17 25.90
N VAL A 61 -7.72 -30.47 26.68
CA VAL A 61 -8.86 -29.69 26.13
C VAL A 61 -8.39 -28.59 25.19
N ILE A 62 -7.31 -27.88 25.53
CA ILE A 62 -6.77 -26.79 24.68
C ILE A 62 -6.05 -27.40 23.45
N GLU A 63 -5.37 -28.51 23.65
CA GLU A 63 -4.72 -29.26 22.54
C GLU A 63 -5.77 -29.74 21.53
N ASP A 64 -6.86 -30.34 21.98
CA ASP A 64 -7.97 -30.81 21.13
C ASP A 64 -8.60 -29.64 20.35
N ILE A 65 -8.81 -28.49 20.97
CA ILE A 65 -9.30 -27.30 20.30
C ILE A 65 -8.31 -26.80 19.24
N CYS A 66 -7.02 -26.80 19.55
CA CYS A 66 -5.96 -26.34 18.64
C CYS A 66 -5.58 -27.34 17.55
N GLU A 67 -6.03 -28.61 17.63
CA GLU A 67 -5.72 -29.61 16.63
C GLU A 67 -6.22 -29.19 15.23
N GLY A 68 -7.40 -28.56 15.17
CA GLY A 68 -8.00 -28.03 13.94
C GLY A 68 -7.28 -26.83 13.31
N ILE A 69 -6.32 -26.21 13.99
CA ILE A 69 -5.56 -25.08 13.43
C ILE A 69 -4.65 -25.57 12.30
N VAL A 70 -4.81 -24.96 11.12
CA VAL A 70 -3.97 -25.19 9.94
C VAL A 70 -2.94 -24.06 9.82
N PRO A 71 -1.64 -24.30 10.03
CA PRO A 71 -0.62 -23.26 9.82
C PRO A 71 -0.55 -22.82 8.37
N LEU A 72 -0.74 -21.53 8.11
CA LEU A 72 -0.70 -20.92 6.78
C LEU A 72 0.49 -19.95 6.64
N LYS A 73 1.69 -20.40 7.09
CA LYS A 73 2.88 -19.57 7.18
C LYS A 73 3.27 -18.91 5.84
N THR A 74 3.16 -19.64 4.73
CA THR A 74 3.46 -19.10 3.40
C THR A 74 2.55 -17.93 3.05
N LEU A 75 1.26 -18.00 3.42
CA LEU A 75 0.30 -16.92 3.23
C LEU A 75 0.63 -15.72 4.13
N GLU A 76 0.91 -15.98 5.44
CA GLU A 76 1.37 -14.95 6.38
C GLU A 76 2.58 -14.20 5.80
N ASP A 77 3.63 -14.93 5.42
CA ASP A 77 4.88 -14.36 4.91
C ASP A 77 4.64 -13.58 3.59
N SER A 78 3.79 -14.08 2.71
CA SER A 78 3.43 -13.38 1.46
C SER A 78 2.80 -12.02 1.75
N ILE A 79 1.89 -11.94 2.72
CA ILE A 79 1.21 -10.68 3.08
C ILE A 79 2.19 -9.72 3.78
N PHE A 80 2.93 -10.19 4.80
CA PHE A 80 3.86 -9.33 5.53
C PHE A 80 5.07 -8.84 4.71
N ASN A 81 5.49 -9.61 3.70
CA ASN A 81 6.54 -9.17 2.78
C ASN A 81 6.03 -8.11 1.78
N ALA A 82 4.76 -8.17 1.41
CA ALA A 82 4.17 -7.26 0.45
C ALA A 82 3.62 -5.98 1.09
N ILE A 83 3.15 -6.02 2.33
CA ILE A 83 2.45 -4.91 2.99
C ILE A 83 3.21 -4.48 4.23
N VAL A 84 3.66 -3.23 4.25
CA VAL A 84 4.38 -2.63 5.39
C VAL A 84 3.40 -2.07 6.41
N SER A 85 2.36 -1.37 5.95
CA SER A 85 1.31 -0.76 6.78
C SER A 85 -0.02 -0.69 6.03
N GLU A 86 -1.06 -0.16 6.68
CA GLU A 86 -2.37 0.05 6.04
C GLU A 86 -2.29 1.00 4.82
N GLU A 87 -1.27 1.85 4.75
CA GLU A 87 -1.07 2.86 3.70
C GLU A 87 0.10 2.55 2.77
N GLU A 88 0.93 1.55 3.10
CA GLU A 88 2.19 1.33 2.39
C GLU A 88 2.36 -0.11 1.93
N ILE A 89 2.52 -0.26 0.61
CA ILE A 89 2.93 -1.51 -0.07
C ILE A 89 4.45 -1.48 -0.26
N SER A 90 5.11 -2.57 0.13
CA SER A 90 6.56 -2.72 0.04
C SER A 90 7.04 -2.68 -1.42
N ASP A 91 8.18 -2.06 -1.67
CA ASP A 91 8.87 -2.17 -2.96
C ASP A 91 9.23 -3.62 -3.32
N ARG A 92 9.35 -4.48 -2.31
CA ARG A 92 9.66 -5.91 -2.48
C ARG A 92 8.43 -6.74 -2.86
N ALA A 93 7.23 -6.14 -2.87
CA ALA A 93 6.00 -6.84 -3.22
C ALA A 93 6.03 -7.39 -4.65
N SER A 94 6.67 -6.67 -5.58
CA SER A 94 6.97 -7.17 -6.92
C SER A 94 8.14 -6.42 -7.57
N SER A 95 8.80 -7.07 -8.53
CA SER A 95 9.84 -6.42 -9.35
C SER A 95 9.27 -5.30 -10.23
N ALA A 96 8.02 -5.44 -10.67
CA ALA A 96 7.34 -4.41 -11.46
C ALA A 96 7.11 -3.14 -10.64
N LEU A 97 6.63 -3.27 -9.40
CA LEU A 97 6.43 -2.14 -8.49
C LEU A 97 7.75 -1.42 -8.18
N TYR A 98 8.79 -2.19 -7.83
CA TYR A 98 10.13 -1.65 -7.58
C TYR A 98 10.66 -0.84 -8.78
N ASN A 99 10.60 -1.41 -9.98
CA ASN A 99 11.09 -0.76 -11.19
C ASN A 99 10.28 0.50 -11.52
N THR A 100 8.95 0.45 -11.36
CA THR A 100 8.07 1.60 -11.61
C THR A 100 8.36 2.74 -10.64
N ARG A 101 8.52 2.46 -9.35
CA ARG A 101 8.85 3.48 -8.34
C ARG A 101 10.23 4.08 -8.54
N ARG A 102 11.20 3.26 -8.94
CA ARG A 102 12.53 3.75 -9.31
C ARG A 102 12.46 4.69 -10.53
N ALA A 103 11.75 4.30 -11.57
CA ALA A 103 11.54 5.14 -12.75
C ALA A 103 10.82 6.45 -12.40
N LEU A 104 9.80 6.40 -11.52
CA LEU A 104 9.11 7.59 -11.01
C LEU A 104 10.09 8.55 -10.28
N LYS A 105 10.93 8.01 -9.42
CA LYS A 105 11.94 8.81 -8.69
C LYS A 105 12.90 9.51 -9.65
N ASP A 106 13.41 8.78 -10.64
CA ASP A 106 14.34 9.31 -11.64
C ASP A 106 13.67 10.38 -12.52
N LYS A 107 12.42 10.17 -12.95
CA LYS A 107 11.66 11.15 -13.72
C LYS A 107 11.31 12.39 -12.91
N ASN A 108 10.93 12.25 -11.64
CA ASN A 108 10.69 13.39 -10.75
C ASN A 108 11.96 14.23 -10.51
N ALA A 109 13.12 13.61 -10.43
CA ALA A 109 14.40 14.34 -10.37
C ALA A 109 14.64 15.13 -11.66
N SER A 110 14.49 14.47 -12.82
CA SER A 110 14.67 15.09 -14.14
C SER A 110 13.72 16.28 -14.37
N VAL A 111 12.44 16.12 -13.97
CA VAL A 111 11.46 17.22 -14.13
C VAL A 111 11.78 18.40 -13.22
N ARG A 112 12.25 18.17 -12.00
CA ARG A 112 12.67 19.26 -11.08
C ARG A 112 13.81 20.07 -11.65
N ASP A 113 14.82 19.42 -12.22
CA ASP A 113 15.94 20.11 -12.85
C ASP A 113 15.46 20.96 -14.05
N LYS A 114 14.58 20.41 -14.87
CA LYS A 114 14.00 21.13 -16.00
C LYS A 114 13.15 22.32 -15.55
N VAL A 115 12.30 22.13 -14.53
CA VAL A 115 11.47 23.21 -13.95
C VAL A 115 12.33 24.33 -13.39
N ASN A 116 13.39 24.00 -12.64
CA ASN A 116 14.32 24.98 -12.09
C ASN A 116 15.02 25.81 -13.21
N SER A 117 15.37 25.16 -14.31
CA SER A 117 15.91 25.86 -15.49
C SER A 117 14.88 26.79 -16.11
N LEU A 118 13.63 26.35 -16.26
CA LEU A 118 12.55 27.16 -16.81
C LEU A 118 12.17 28.35 -15.90
N MET A 119 12.19 28.15 -14.58
CA MET A 119 11.96 29.25 -13.63
C MET A 119 13.00 30.36 -13.79
N ARG A 120 14.26 30.02 -14.02
CA ARG A 120 15.30 31.02 -14.31
C ARG A 120 15.05 31.73 -15.63
N SER A 121 14.67 31.00 -16.67
CA SER A 121 14.42 31.56 -18.01
C SER A 121 13.19 32.47 -18.05
N TYR A 122 12.15 32.13 -17.29
CA TYR A 122 10.88 32.86 -17.26
C TYR A 122 10.76 33.78 -16.03
N ALA A 123 11.81 34.00 -15.25
CA ALA A 123 11.77 34.76 -14.00
C ALA A 123 11.03 36.10 -14.06
N PRO A 124 11.16 36.96 -15.11
CA PRO A 124 10.43 38.22 -15.19
C PRO A 124 8.92 38.06 -15.31
N TYR A 125 8.45 36.92 -15.81
CA TYR A 125 7.03 36.65 -16.10
C TYR A 125 6.34 35.89 -14.98
N LEU A 126 7.09 35.36 -14.01
CA LEU A 126 6.53 34.59 -12.89
C LEU A 126 6.01 35.53 -11.81
N GLN A 127 4.90 35.14 -11.19
CA GLN A 127 4.36 35.77 -10.00
C GLN A 127 5.25 35.54 -8.79
N GLU A 128 5.79 34.32 -8.67
CA GLU A 128 6.69 33.87 -7.62
C GLU A 128 7.73 32.92 -8.22
N SER A 129 8.95 32.91 -7.69
CA SER A 129 10.05 32.03 -8.14
C SER A 129 9.94 30.64 -7.53
N ILE A 130 8.77 30.04 -7.64
CA ILE A 130 8.48 28.67 -7.22
C ILE A 130 7.71 27.95 -8.32
N TYR A 131 7.77 26.65 -8.33
CA TYR A 131 6.83 25.82 -9.09
C TYR A 131 5.78 25.23 -8.15
N THR A 132 4.67 24.79 -8.71
CA THR A 132 3.64 24.10 -7.95
C THR A 132 3.12 22.89 -8.74
N ILE A 133 2.28 22.09 -8.12
CA ILE A 133 1.63 20.94 -8.75
C ILE A 133 0.13 21.25 -8.84
N ARG A 134 -0.44 21.09 -10.04
CA ARG A 134 -1.87 21.18 -10.30
C ARG A 134 -2.30 19.98 -11.12
N GLY A 135 -3.29 19.22 -10.64
CA GLY A 135 -3.76 18.01 -11.32
C GLY A 135 -2.62 17.01 -11.60
N GLU A 136 -1.72 16.81 -10.64
CA GLU A 136 -0.54 15.93 -10.74
C GLU A 136 0.49 16.36 -11.80
N ARG A 137 0.47 17.65 -12.21
CA ARG A 137 1.39 18.21 -13.21
C ARG A 137 2.21 19.34 -12.60
N TYR A 138 3.48 19.40 -12.94
CA TYR A 138 4.36 20.51 -12.60
C TYR A 138 4.00 21.72 -13.47
N VAL A 139 3.70 22.84 -12.83
CA VAL A 139 3.28 24.09 -13.47
C VAL A 139 4.02 25.28 -12.86
N LEU A 140 4.09 26.38 -13.61
CA LEU A 140 4.66 27.66 -13.18
C LEU A 140 3.57 28.69 -12.91
N PRO A 141 3.66 29.48 -11.82
CA PRO A 141 2.75 30.58 -11.53
C PRO A 141 3.14 31.79 -12.37
N VAL A 142 2.46 32.03 -13.46
CA VAL A 142 2.72 33.11 -14.43
C VAL A 142 1.77 34.26 -14.17
N LYS A 143 2.27 35.51 -14.20
CA LYS A 143 1.42 36.71 -14.16
C LYS A 143 0.47 36.67 -15.36
N ALA A 144 -0.83 36.93 -15.14
CA ALA A 144 -1.86 36.81 -16.19
C ALA A 144 -1.55 37.68 -17.42
N GLU A 145 -0.97 38.86 -17.21
CA GLU A 145 -0.54 39.79 -18.27
C GLU A 145 0.60 39.22 -19.15
N HIS A 146 1.35 38.28 -18.65
CA HIS A 146 2.45 37.64 -19.36
C HIS A 146 2.14 36.24 -19.88
N LYS A 147 0.84 35.86 -19.99
CA LYS A 147 0.40 34.59 -20.54
C LYS A 147 1.07 34.23 -21.88
N GLY A 148 1.17 35.23 -22.77
CA GLY A 148 1.77 35.02 -24.10
C GLY A 148 3.29 34.83 -24.10
N SER A 149 3.97 35.17 -22.99
CA SER A 149 5.44 35.04 -22.85
C SER A 149 5.89 33.66 -22.41
N VAL A 150 4.98 32.82 -21.91
CA VAL A 150 5.26 31.45 -21.47
C VAL A 150 4.37 30.49 -22.27
N PRO A 151 4.87 29.95 -23.39
CA PRO A 151 4.12 29.00 -24.19
C PRO A 151 3.81 27.72 -23.40
N GLY A 152 2.53 27.38 -23.24
CA GLY A 152 2.13 26.24 -22.43
C GLY A 152 0.61 26.12 -22.29
N LEU A 153 0.21 25.14 -21.46
CA LEU A 153 -1.19 24.85 -21.16
C LEU A 153 -1.57 25.46 -19.81
N VAL A 154 -2.64 26.22 -19.76
CA VAL A 154 -3.20 26.75 -18.51
C VAL A 154 -4.01 25.65 -17.84
N HIS A 155 -3.62 25.25 -16.62
CA HIS A 155 -4.32 24.24 -15.83
C HIS A 155 -5.23 24.83 -14.76
N ASP A 156 -4.88 26.03 -14.25
CA ASP A 156 -5.61 26.66 -13.17
C ASP A 156 -5.33 28.16 -13.14
N GLN A 157 -6.10 28.91 -12.36
CA GLN A 157 -5.85 30.33 -12.09
C GLN A 157 -6.14 30.66 -10.61
N SER A 158 -5.49 31.71 -10.10
CA SER A 158 -5.78 32.22 -8.76
C SER A 158 -7.20 32.80 -8.70
N SER A 159 -7.77 32.87 -7.50
CA SER A 159 -9.11 33.41 -7.26
C SER A 159 -9.28 34.86 -7.76
N SER A 160 -8.22 35.66 -7.74
CA SER A 160 -8.18 37.01 -8.27
C SER A 160 -8.01 37.05 -9.80
N GLY A 161 -7.67 35.96 -10.44
CA GLY A 161 -7.32 35.90 -11.86
C GLY A 161 -5.93 36.46 -12.20
N ALA A 162 -5.18 36.98 -11.23
CA ALA A 162 -3.89 37.64 -11.46
C ALA A 162 -2.76 36.66 -11.79
N THR A 163 -2.90 35.39 -11.41
CA THR A 163 -1.90 34.33 -11.63
C THR A 163 -2.50 33.18 -12.41
N LEU A 164 -1.82 32.75 -13.46
CA LEU A 164 -2.16 31.57 -14.23
C LEU A 164 -1.14 30.47 -13.93
N PHE A 165 -1.62 29.25 -13.67
CA PHE A 165 -0.77 28.11 -13.47
C PHE A 165 -0.57 27.40 -14.81
N ILE A 166 0.58 27.66 -15.44
CA ILE A 166 0.90 27.23 -16.79
C ILE A 166 1.87 26.03 -16.74
N GLU A 167 1.52 24.98 -17.46
CA GLU A 167 2.45 23.90 -17.81
C GLU A 167 3.20 24.31 -19.09
N PRO A 168 4.49 24.61 -19.01
CA PRO A 168 5.27 24.93 -20.21
C PRO A 168 5.27 23.77 -21.20
N MET A 169 5.20 24.07 -22.49
CA MET A 169 5.20 23.02 -23.55
C MET A 169 6.38 22.05 -23.43
N SER A 170 7.54 22.53 -22.97
CA SER A 170 8.73 21.71 -22.75
C SER A 170 8.65 20.75 -21.58
N LEU A 171 7.61 20.83 -20.70
CA LEU A 171 7.34 19.93 -19.61
C LEU A 171 6.26 18.89 -19.92
N VAL A 172 5.45 19.10 -20.95
CA VAL A 172 4.27 18.27 -21.24
C VAL A 172 4.62 16.79 -21.32
N ASN A 173 5.68 16.46 -22.07
CA ASN A 173 6.09 15.05 -22.22
C ASN A 173 6.57 14.44 -20.91
N LEU A 174 7.37 15.18 -20.11
CA LEU A 174 7.85 14.70 -18.81
C LEU A 174 6.69 14.50 -17.83
N ASN A 175 5.75 15.44 -17.77
CA ASN A 175 4.56 15.31 -16.96
C ASN A 175 3.68 14.12 -17.40
N ASN A 176 3.56 13.88 -18.70
CA ASN A 176 2.84 12.70 -19.23
C ASN A 176 3.52 11.40 -18.82
N GLU A 177 4.85 11.30 -18.95
CA GLU A 177 5.59 10.11 -18.54
C GLU A 177 5.46 9.83 -17.02
N ILE A 178 5.49 10.87 -16.18
CA ILE A 178 5.23 10.74 -14.74
C ILE A 178 3.81 10.23 -14.50
N LYS A 179 2.81 10.79 -15.17
CA LYS A 179 1.42 10.36 -15.03
C LYS A 179 1.23 8.89 -15.44
N GLU A 180 1.84 8.46 -16.54
CA GLU A 180 1.81 7.06 -16.97
C GLU A 180 2.44 6.13 -15.94
N LEU A 181 3.57 6.53 -15.35
CA LEU A 181 4.23 5.74 -14.30
C LEU A 181 3.39 5.67 -13.03
N MET A 182 2.72 6.77 -12.63
CA MET A 182 1.79 6.76 -11.48
C MET A 182 0.61 5.81 -11.72
N LEU A 183 0.05 5.80 -12.92
CA LEU A 183 -1.01 4.85 -13.28
C LEU A 183 -0.52 3.40 -13.28
N LYS A 184 0.70 3.15 -13.76
CA LYS A 184 1.32 1.82 -13.69
C LYS A 184 1.56 1.36 -12.25
N GLU A 185 2.04 2.26 -11.39
CA GLU A 185 2.20 1.97 -9.96
C GLU A 185 0.87 1.58 -9.32
N LYS A 186 -0.17 2.39 -9.55
CA LYS A 186 -1.51 2.12 -9.01
C LYS A 186 -2.06 0.78 -9.48
N ALA A 187 -1.98 0.49 -10.78
CA ALA A 187 -2.45 -0.77 -11.36
C ALA A 187 -1.69 -1.98 -10.79
N GLU A 188 -0.37 -1.84 -10.56
CA GLU A 188 0.44 -2.92 -9.99
C GLU A 188 0.10 -3.16 -8.51
N ILE A 189 -0.15 -2.09 -7.73
CA ILE A 189 -0.63 -2.21 -6.35
C ILE A 189 -1.97 -2.94 -6.31
N GLU A 190 -2.93 -2.56 -7.16
CA GLU A 190 -4.23 -3.22 -7.25
C GLU A 190 -4.07 -4.71 -7.61
N ARG A 191 -3.18 -5.05 -8.55
CA ARG A 191 -2.86 -6.44 -8.92
C ARG A 191 -2.31 -7.23 -7.75
N ILE A 192 -1.37 -6.65 -6.97
CA ILE A 192 -0.78 -7.29 -5.78
C ILE A 192 -1.85 -7.58 -4.74
N LEU A 193 -2.70 -6.61 -4.43
CA LEU A 193 -3.78 -6.77 -3.46
C LEU A 193 -4.79 -7.83 -3.90
N GLN A 194 -5.11 -7.88 -5.19
CA GLN A 194 -6.00 -8.90 -5.75
C GLN A 194 -5.38 -10.29 -5.67
N GLU A 195 -4.08 -10.44 -5.98
CA GLU A 195 -3.36 -11.71 -5.86
C GLU A 195 -3.34 -12.23 -4.42
N LEU A 196 -3.03 -11.36 -3.44
CA LEU A 196 -3.03 -11.73 -2.03
C LEU A 196 -4.44 -12.11 -1.55
N SER A 197 -5.46 -11.39 -2.01
CA SER A 197 -6.87 -11.69 -1.69
C SER A 197 -7.29 -13.03 -2.29
N GLY A 198 -6.82 -13.36 -3.48
CA GLY A 198 -7.02 -14.67 -4.11
C GLY A 198 -6.42 -15.81 -3.29
N LYS A 199 -5.19 -15.65 -2.78
CA LYS A 199 -4.54 -16.63 -1.89
C LYS A 199 -5.33 -16.85 -0.59
N ILE A 200 -5.97 -15.80 -0.05
CA ILE A 200 -6.87 -15.94 1.10
C ILE A 200 -8.12 -16.72 0.70
N TYR A 201 -8.72 -16.41 -0.45
CA TYR A 201 -9.88 -17.14 -0.96
C TYR A 201 -9.59 -18.63 -1.12
N ASP A 202 -8.46 -18.99 -1.69
CA ASP A 202 -8.02 -20.38 -1.88
C ASP A 202 -7.88 -21.14 -0.55
N SER A 203 -7.59 -20.43 0.54
CA SER A 203 -7.42 -20.97 1.88
C SER A 203 -8.57 -20.63 2.84
N ILE A 204 -9.72 -20.15 2.32
CA ILE A 204 -10.77 -19.50 3.11
C ILE A 204 -11.33 -20.35 4.23
N ILE A 205 -11.46 -21.66 4.01
CA ILE A 205 -11.95 -22.62 5.02
C ILE A 205 -10.99 -22.66 6.21
N ALA A 206 -9.69 -22.79 5.93
CA ALA A 206 -8.65 -22.82 6.95
C ALA A 206 -8.53 -21.48 7.69
N VAL A 207 -8.62 -20.35 6.97
CA VAL A 207 -8.63 -18.99 7.56
C VAL A 207 -9.80 -18.83 8.53
N ARG A 208 -11.00 -19.25 8.13
CA ARG A 208 -12.21 -19.19 8.97
C ARG A 208 -12.07 -20.07 10.21
N ASN A 209 -11.66 -21.32 10.04
CA ASN A 209 -11.50 -22.26 11.14
C ASN A 209 -10.46 -21.76 12.14
N ASN A 210 -9.29 -21.30 11.68
CA ASN A 210 -8.26 -20.73 12.54
C ASN A 210 -8.78 -19.52 13.34
N ALA A 211 -9.52 -18.62 12.69
CA ALA A 211 -10.10 -17.46 13.36
C ALA A 211 -11.14 -17.87 14.42
N SER A 212 -12.04 -18.80 14.09
CA SER A 212 -13.05 -19.31 15.02
C SER A 212 -12.42 -19.98 16.24
N THR A 213 -11.37 -20.78 16.04
CA THR A 213 -10.62 -21.40 17.13
C THR A 213 -9.97 -20.37 18.05
N ILE A 214 -9.35 -19.33 17.50
CA ILE A 214 -8.72 -18.27 18.33
C ILE A 214 -9.77 -17.46 19.09
N TRP A 215 -10.92 -17.13 18.49
CA TRP A 215 -12.01 -16.43 19.21
C TRP A 215 -12.66 -17.28 20.28
N GLU A 216 -12.63 -18.61 20.19
CA GLU A 216 -13.11 -19.51 21.24
C GLU A 216 -12.12 -19.57 22.42
N LEU A 217 -10.84 -19.41 22.16
CA LEU A 217 -9.76 -19.45 23.16
C LEU A 217 -9.54 -18.12 23.88
N ASP A 218 -9.92 -16.97 23.26
CA ASP A 218 -9.76 -15.61 23.78
C ASP A 218 -10.88 -15.26 24.79
#